data_f6c64e8e2dbad26912627274f6f1a413
#
_entry.id   f6c64e8e2dbad26912627274f6f1a413
#
_cell.length_a   1.000
_cell.length_b   1.000
_cell.length_c   1.000
_cell.angle_alpha   90.00
_cell.angle_beta   90.00
_cell.angle_gamma   90.00
#
_symmetry.space_group_name_H-M   'P 1'
#
loop_
_entity.id
_entity.type
_entity.pdbx_description
1 polymer ?
#
loop_
_entity_poly.entity_id
_entity_poly.type
_entity_poly.pdbx_seq_one_letter_code
_entity_poly.pdbx_strand_id
1 'polypeptide(L)'
;MKRIISIIVLTAMFTAIAVGLAGCGVKTTLRSGNDPIIGKWKCNEAYDESFDWLGRVYYGLDIDASGWGIIKQSGDVIGEGSVIYRNFTDGKYDGYSMGEMMVLYDSLKDQVIISVSDYVLIFERIS
;
A
#
# COMPACT_ATOMS: atom_id res chain seq x y z
N MET A 1 -2.52 -15.25 -14.39
CA MET A 1 -3.20 -16.04 -13.36
C MET A 1 -2.81 -15.64 -11.96
N LYS A 2 -1.51 -15.61 -11.62
CA LYS A 2 -1.08 -15.15 -10.29
C LYS A 2 -1.57 -13.75 -9.95
N ARG A 3 -1.59 -12.86 -10.92
CA ARG A 3 -2.03 -11.48 -10.72
C ARG A 3 -3.48 -11.40 -10.24
N ILE A 4 -4.36 -12.23 -10.80
CA ILE A 4 -5.77 -12.26 -10.40
C ILE A 4 -5.91 -12.78 -8.98
N ILE A 5 -5.15 -13.80 -8.63
CA ILE A 5 -5.16 -14.37 -7.29
C ILE A 5 -4.69 -13.33 -6.28
N SER A 6 -3.62 -12.59 -6.59
CA SER A 6 -3.10 -11.54 -5.71
C SER A 6 -4.13 -10.44 -5.47
N ILE A 7 -4.88 -10.06 -6.48
CA ILE A 7 -5.92 -9.05 -6.35
C ILE A 7 -7.03 -9.52 -5.41
N ILE A 8 -7.45 -10.76 -5.52
CA ILE A 8 -8.49 -11.32 -4.66
C ILE A 8 -8.02 -11.34 -3.20
N VAL A 9 -6.80 -11.78 -2.95
CA VAL A 9 -6.22 -11.81 -1.61
C VAL A 9 -6.15 -10.38 -1.05
N LEU A 10 -5.70 -9.43 -1.85
CA LEU A 10 -5.59 -8.04 -1.45
C LEU A 10 -6.94 -7.48 -1.03
N THR A 11 -7.98 -7.70 -1.82
CA THR A 11 -9.32 -7.22 -1.52
C THR A 11 -9.84 -7.81 -0.20
N ALA A 12 -9.64 -9.09 0.04
CA ALA A 12 -10.05 -9.74 1.26
C ALA A 12 -9.35 -9.15 2.48
N MET A 13 -8.06 -8.90 2.39
CA MET A 13 -7.28 -8.29 3.47
C MET A 13 -7.81 -6.90 3.81
N PHE A 14 -8.04 -6.07 2.82
CA PHE A 14 -8.55 -4.71 3.04
C PHE A 14 -9.91 -4.73 3.70
N THR A 15 -10.78 -5.61 3.28
CA THR A 15 -12.12 -5.72 3.86
C THR A 15 -12.05 -6.09 5.33
N ALA A 16 -11.22 -7.07 5.69
CA ALA A 16 -11.06 -7.49 7.07
C ALA A 16 -10.52 -6.35 7.95
N ILE A 17 -9.53 -5.63 7.45
CA ILE A 17 -8.92 -4.53 8.19
C ILE A 17 -9.90 -3.37 8.38
N ALA A 18 -10.64 -3.00 7.36
CA ALA A 18 -11.60 -1.90 7.45
C ALA A 18 -12.63 -2.18 8.54
N VAL A 19 -13.14 -3.40 8.60
CA VAL A 19 -14.12 -3.80 9.63
C VAL A 19 -13.49 -3.74 11.03
N GLY A 20 -12.30 -4.30 11.19
CA GLY A 20 -11.63 -4.33 12.47
C GLY A 20 -11.31 -2.95 13.01
N LEU A 21 -10.81 -2.07 12.17
CA LEU A 21 -10.42 -0.73 12.58
C LEU A 21 -11.63 0.16 12.88
N ALA A 22 -12.71 0.00 12.14
CA ALA A 22 -13.93 0.74 12.42
C ALA A 22 -14.44 0.42 13.82
N GLY A 23 -14.32 -0.82 14.27
CA GLY A 23 -14.72 -1.22 15.62
C GLY A 23 -13.79 -0.73 16.71
N CYS A 24 -12.53 -0.47 16.39
CA CYS A 24 -11.54 -0.03 17.38
C CYS A 24 -11.55 1.48 17.64
N GLY A 25 -12.15 2.28 16.75
CA GLY A 25 -12.22 3.72 16.93
C GLY A 25 -10.86 4.40 16.85
N VAL A 26 -9.94 3.87 16.08
CA VAL A 26 -8.60 4.43 15.89
C VAL A 26 -8.72 5.78 15.18
N LYS A 27 -8.14 6.83 15.78
CA LYS A 27 -8.25 8.19 15.24
C LYS A 27 -7.14 8.52 14.26
N THR A 28 -5.92 8.13 14.59
CA THR A 28 -4.78 8.38 13.72
C THR A 28 -3.94 7.12 13.64
N THR A 29 -3.46 6.84 12.45
CA THR A 29 -2.67 5.67 12.18
C THR A 29 -1.29 6.06 11.63
N LEU A 30 -1.14 7.29 11.20
CA LEU A 30 0.10 7.83 10.67
C LEU A 30 0.86 8.59 11.74
N ARG A 31 2.13 8.90 11.48
CA ARG A 31 2.96 9.67 12.40
C ARG A 31 2.42 11.07 12.62
N SER A 32 1.85 11.67 11.57
CA SER A 32 1.26 13.00 11.63
C SER A 32 0.37 13.22 10.42
N GLY A 33 -0.37 14.33 10.43
CA GLY A 33 -1.15 14.74 9.26
C GLY A 33 -0.29 15.18 8.07
N ASN A 34 1.02 15.29 8.27
CA ASN A 34 1.98 15.62 7.21
C ASN A 34 2.92 14.46 6.90
N ASP A 35 2.53 13.23 7.25
CA ASP A 35 3.34 12.05 6.97
C ASP A 35 3.62 11.99 5.46
N PRO A 36 4.87 11.80 5.04
CA PRO A 36 5.21 11.81 3.61
C PRO A 36 4.55 10.71 2.80
N ILE A 37 3.99 9.67 3.43
CA ILE A 37 3.27 8.65 2.68
C ILE A 37 1.90 9.13 2.19
N ILE A 38 1.40 10.23 2.73
CA ILE A 38 0.13 10.82 2.29
C ILE A 38 0.29 11.33 0.86
N GLY A 39 -0.67 10.98 0.01
CA GLY A 39 -0.66 11.45 -1.37
C GLY A 39 -1.25 10.45 -2.32
N LYS A 40 -1.05 10.72 -3.59
CA LYS A 40 -1.50 9.87 -4.68
C LYS A 40 -0.31 9.23 -5.35
N TRP A 41 -0.40 7.94 -5.58
CA TRP A 41 0.70 7.12 -6.08
C TRP A 41 0.22 6.25 -7.22
N LYS A 42 1.14 5.90 -8.12
CA LYS A 42 0.85 4.99 -9.23
C LYS A 42 1.93 3.92 -9.33
N CYS A 43 1.53 2.75 -9.79
CA CYS A 43 2.44 1.65 -10.07
C CYS A 43 2.12 1.13 -11.46
N ASN A 44 3.09 1.19 -12.34
CA ASN A 44 2.93 0.76 -13.74
C ASN A 44 3.66 -0.53 -14.06
N GLU A 45 4.45 -1.05 -13.11
CA GLU A 45 5.24 -2.24 -13.36
C GLU A 45 5.26 -3.12 -12.12
N ALA A 46 5.18 -4.42 -12.34
CA ALA A 46 5.26 -5.41 -11.27
C ALA A 46 6.56 -6.18 -11.39
N TYR A 47 7.11 -6.56 -10.23
CA TYR A 47 8.35 -7.31 -10.10
C TYR A 47 8.11 -8.53 -9.24
N ASP A 48 8.98 -9.55 -9.38
CA ASP A 48 8.97 -10.69 -8.47
C ASP A 48 9.82 -10.37 -7.22
N GLU A 49 9.96 -11.33 -6.33
CA GLU A 49 10.71 -11.16 -5.09
C GLU A 49 12.19 -10.86 -5.31
N SER A 50 12.72 -11.22 -6.46
CA SER A 50 14.11 -10.93 -6.85
C SER A 50 14.24 -9.62 -7.60
N PHE A 51 13.15 -8.85 -7.70
CA PHE A 51 13.06 -7.61 -8.45
C PHE A 51 13.25 -7.80 -9.96
N ASP A 52 12.94 -9.00 -10.45
CA ASP A 52 12.87 -9.23 -11.89
C ASP A 52 11.51 -8.78 -12.42
N TRP A 53 11.53 -8.10 -13.54
CA TRP A 53 10.32 -7.51 -14.13
C TRP A 53 9.34 -8.60 -14.57
N LEU A 54 8.08 -8.45 -14.16
CA LEU A 54 7.02 -9.39 -14.49
C LEU A 54 6.07 -8.88 -15.58
N GLY A 55 5.93 -7.58 -15.71
CA GLY A 55 5.04 -7.01 -16.70
C GLY A 55 4.47 -5.67 -16.29
N ARG A 56 3.68 -5.10 -17.17
CA ARG A 56 2.99 -3.85 -16.90
C ARG A 56 1.73 -4.07 -16.10
N VAL A 57 1.46 -3.14 -15.20
CA VAL A 57 0.26 -3.14 -14.36
C VAL A 57 -0.24 -1.69 -14.27
N TYR A 58 -1.46 -1.53 -13.77
CA TYR A 58 -2.06 -0.20 -13.62
C TYR A 58 -2.70 -0.13 -12.25
N TYR A 59 -1.88 0.13 -11.24
CA TYR A 59 -2.36 0.30 -9.88
C TYR A 59 -2.26 1.75 -9.45
N GLY A 60 -3.20 2.18 -8.64
CA GLY A 60 -3.17 3.47 -7.97
C GLY A 60 -3.31 3.26 -6.47
N LEU A 61 -2.75 4.16 -5.69
CA LEU A 61 -2.84 4.15 -4.24
C LEU A 61 -3.07 5.59 -3.79
N ASP A 62 -4.16 5.82 -3.06
CA ASP A 62 -4.47 7.11 -2.47
C ASP A 62 -4.44 6.97 -0.96
N ILE A 63 -3.63 7.78 -0.29
CA ILE A 63 -3.57 7.80 1.17
C ILE A 63 -3.87 9.22 1.61
N ASP A 64 -4.95 9.41 2.35
CA ASP A 64 -5.34 10.74 2.82
C ASP A 64 -4.73 11.07 4.20
N ALA A 65 -4.97 12.28 4.65
CA ALA A 65 -4.39 12.77 5.91
C ALA A 65 -4.93 12.04 7.14
N SER A 66 -6.07 11.37 7.03
CA SER A 66 -6.60 10.56 8.14
C SER A 66 -5.92 9.19 8.21
N GLY A 67 -5.12 8.85 7.22
CA GLY A 67 -4.47 7.55 7.14
C GLY A 67 -5.29 6.51 6.41
N TRP A 68 -6.37 6.89 5.75
CA TRP A 68 -7.16 5.94 4.98
C TRP A 68 -6.53 5.74 3.61
N GLY A 69 -6.26 4.49 3.27
CA GLY A 69 -5.67 4.12 1.99
C GLY A 69 -6.68 3.44 1.08
N ILE A 70 -6.64 3.77 -0.19
CA ILE A 70 -7.48 3.15 -1.22
C ILE A 70 -6.55 2.67 -2.32
N ILE A 71 -6.63 1.38 -2.64
CA ILE A 71 -5.87 0.83 -3.74
C ILE A 71 -6.80 0.50 -4.90
N LYS A 72 -6.38 0.87 -6.09
CA LYS A 72 -7.15 0.71 -7.31
C LYS A 72 -6.37 -0.09 -8.34
N GLN A 73 -7.09 -0.79 -9.19
CA GLN A 73 -6.50 -1.43 -10.37
C GLN A 73 -7.28 -0.96 -11.58
N SER A 74 -6.59 -0.33 -12.53
CA SER A 74 -7.22 0.21 -13.75
C SER A 74 -8.41 1.13 -13.45
N GLY A 75 -8.32 1.89 -12.35
CA GLY A 75 -9.35 2.82 -11.93
C GLY A 75 -10.40 2.25 -10.99
N ASP A 76 -10.49 0.95 -10.85
CA ASP A 76 -11.47 0.30 -9.98
C ASP A 76 -10.90 0.07 -8.60
N VAL A 77 -11.65 0.42 -7.57
CA VAL A 77 -11.24 0.18 -6.19
C VAL A 77 -11.24 -1.33 -5.94
N ILE A 78 -10.07 -1.86 -5.56
CA ILE A 78 -9.93 -3.28 -5.24
C ILE A 78 -9.73 -3.52 -3.75
N GLY A 79 -9.51 -2.46 -2.97
CA GLY A 79 -9.40 -2.57 -1.53
C GLY A 79 -9.19 -1.22 -0.89
N GLU A 80 -9.49 -1.14 0.40
CA GLU A 80 -9.26 0.06 1.19
C GLU A 80 -9.10 -0.30 2.66
N GLY A 81 -8.40 0.55 3.39
CA GLY A 81 -8.17 0.32 4.80
C GLY A 81 -7.27 1.38 5.41
N SER A 82 -7.03 1.24 6.70
CA SER A 82 -6.15 2.17 7.42
C SER A 82 -4.69 1.81 7.19
N VAL A 83 -3.90 2.84 6.91
CA VAL A 83 -2.44 2.74 6.83
C VAL A 83 -1.90 3.08 8.21
N ILE A 84 -1.18 2.17 8.83
CA ILE A 84 -0.71 2.30 10.19
C ILE A 84 0.81 2.33 10.21
N TYR A 85 1.38 3.38 10.79
CA TYR A 85 2.81 3.46 10.99
C TYR A 85 3.24 2.46 12.05
N ARG A 86 4.20 1.60 11.73
CA ARG A 86 4.63 0.52 12.62
C ARG A 86 5.91 0.82 13.39
N ASN A 87 6.45 2.01 13.21
CA ASN A 87 7.62 2.47 13.96
C ASN A 87 8.79 1.50 13.85
N PHE A 88 8.99 0.91 12.67
CA PHE A 88 10.21 0.19 12.39
C PHE A 88 10.80 0.66 11.08
N THR A 89 12.10 0.52 10.96
CA THR A 89 12.79 0.83 9.72
C THR A 89 13.63 -0.37 9.32
N ASP A 90 13.69 -0.61 8.03
CA ASP A 90 14.58 -1.63 7.47
C ASP A 90 15.55 -0.89 6.56
N GLY A 91 16.69 -0.47 7.16
CA GLY A 91 17.62 0.36 6.45
C GLY A 91 17.05 1.73 6.13
N LYS A 92 16.78 1.97 4.86
CA LYS A 92 16.27 3.25 4.36
C LYS A 92 14.74 3.34 4.28
N TYR A 93 14.03 2.29 4.68
CA TYR A 93 12.58 2.25 4.57
C TYR A 93 11.90 2.48 5.89
N ASP A 94 10.81 3.25 5.85
CA ASP A 94 9.88 3.35 6.97
C ASP A 94 8.77 2.33 6.78
N GLY A 95 8.43 1.62 7.84
CA GLY A 95 7.45 0.54 7.78
C GLY A 95 6.06 0.98 8.18
N TYR A 96 5.11 0.60 7.35
CA TYR A 96 3.67 0.78 7.60
C TYR A 96 2.98 -0.54 7.33
N SER A 97 1.75 -0.67 7.80
CA SER A 97 0.90 -1.78 7.41
C SER A 97 -0.43 -1.26 6.89
N MET A 98 -0.98 -1.97 5.94
CA MET A 98 -2.33 -1.73 5.44
C MET A 98 -2.98 -3.11 5.31
N GLY A 99 -3.79 -3.44 6.30
CA GLY A 99 -4.24 -4.81 6.45
C GLY A 99 -3.08 -5.68 6.94
N GLU A 100 -2.96 -6.83 6.35
CA GLU A 100 -1.82 -7.73 6.61
C GLU A 100 -0.65 -7.45 5.69
N MET A 101 -0.78 -6.47 4.81
CA MET A 101 0.28 -6.10 3.90
C MET A 101 1.28 -5.19 4.57
N MET A 102 2.54 -5.45 4.32
CA MET A 102 3.61 -4.54 4.69
C MET A 102 3.75 -3.49 3.59
N VAL A 103 3.77 -2.23 4.01
CA VAL A 103 3.93 -1.10 3.11
C VAL A 103 5.22 -0.39 3.54
N LEU A 104 6.14 -0.25 2.61
CA LEU A 104 7.43 0.40 2.87
C LEU A 104 7.47 1.73 2.14
N TYR A 105 7.97 2.77 2.83
CA TYR A 105 8.19 4.06 2.21
C TYR A 105 9.70 4.32 2.11
N ASP A 106 10.16 4.59 0.89
CA ASP A 106 11.55 4.97 0.61
C ASP A 106 11.63 6.49 0.52
N SER A 107 12.13 7.13 1.56
CA SER A 107 12.21 8.59 1.63
C SER A 107 13.24 9.17 0.66
N LEU A 108 14.25 8.40 0.27
CA LEU A 108 15.27 8.88 -0.65
C LEU A 108 14.77 8.97 -2.08
N LYS A 109 13.93 8.03 -2.47
CA LYS A 109 13.38 7.97 -3.82
C LYS A 109 11.94 8.47 -3.90
N ASP A 110 11.31 8.73 -2.75
CA ASP A 110 9.89 9.08 -2.65
C ASP A 110 9.03 8.02 -3.35
N GLN A 111 9.20 6.78 -2.92
CA GLN A 111 8.48 5.63 -3.47
C GLN A 111 7.82 4.83 -2.36
N VAL A 112 6.71 4.20 -2.70
CA VAL A 112 6.03 3.25 -1.82
C VAL A 112 6.19 1.86 -2.42
N ILE A 113 6.56 0.90 -1.59
CA ILE A 113 6.77 -0.48 -2.01
C ILE A 113 5.80 -1.36 -1.25
N ILE A 114 5.00 -2.12 -1.98
CA ILE A 114 4.05 -3.07 -1.40
C ILE A 114 4.38 -4.45 -1.94
N SER A 115 4.57 -5.40 -1.03
CA SER A 115 4.77 -6.81 -1.40
C SER A 115 3.46 -7.55 -1.17
N VAL A 116 2.96 -8.17 -2.22
CA VAL A 116 1.70 -8.94 -2.18
C VAL A 116 1.95 -10.29 -2.83
N SER A 117 1.85 -11.35 -2.03
CA SER A 117 2.08 -12.70 -2.51
C SER A 117 3.46 -12.79 -3.19
N ASP A 118 3.51 -13.09 -4.48
CA ASP A 118 4.76 -13.20 -5.24
C ASP A 118 5.18 -11.90 -5.91
N TYR A 119 4.40 -10.83 -5.74
CA TYR A 119 4.64 -9.59 -6.45
C TYR A 119 5.21 -8.51 -5.56
N VAL A 120 6.07 -7.69 -6.15
CA VAL A 120 6.55 -6.45 -5.57
C VAL A 120 6.05 -5.32 -6.45
N LEU A 121 5.30 -4.40 -5.86
CA LEU A 121 4.74 -3.25 -6.55
C LEU A 121 5.44 -2.00 -6.05
N ILE A 122 6.03 -1.25 -6.95
CA ILE A 122 6.73 -0.01 -6.63
C ILE A 122 5.89 1.15 -7.14
N PHE A 123 5.42 1.96 -6.21
CA PHE A 123 4.55 3.10 -6.51
C PHE A 123 5.37 4.38 -6.50
N GLU A 124 5.13 5.22 -7.48
CA GLU A 124 5.73 6.54 -7.57
C GLU A 124 4.68 7.61 -7.31
N ARG A 125 5.10 8.71 -6.71
CA ARG A 125 4.19 9.80 -6.37
C ARG A 125 3.66 10.49 -7.61
N ILE A 126 2.35 10.74 -7.61
CA ILE A 126 1.70 11.58 -8.62
C ILE A 126 1.50 12.98 -8.05
N SER A 127 1.12 13.04 -6.79
CA SER A 127 0.88 14.32 -6.12
C SER A 127 0.86 14.22 -4.60
#